data_cedda84abd5144162ab3eb1d4f8fef18
#
_entry.id   cedda84abd5144162ab3eb1d4f8fef18
#
_cell.length_a   1.000
_cell.length_b   1.000
_cell.length_c   1.000
_cell.angle_alpha   90.00
_cell.angle_beta   90.00
_cell.angle_gamma   90.00
#
_symmetry.space_group_name_H-M   'P 1'
#
loop_
_entity.id
_entity.type
_entity.pdbx_description
1 polymer ?
#
loop_
_entity_poly.entity_id
_entity_poly.type
_entity_poly.pdbx_seq_one_letter_code
_entity_poly.pdbx_strand_id
1 'polypeptide(L)'
;MDSKRLAIRRIALPCILLAFILVFVGVLVKVQLVDGEEYASAVNTAKQTTVTIHAARGEIVDRNGKPIVENRQGYSIVFNYSYFPSKKENVERNSIIISLIRLFEANNTEWENDLPIVIDASGGLVYKADSEKEIEVMKGKDYLNLNSYATAQNCYDAMVEMFEIDPSYSLKDGLKIAAVRYQMLLNGFGVSNSYTFAEDVSDVLVAKVKENSATFKGVDVEVVPYRHIVDGTLAAHIIGTVGKINAEEYAELKEKGYGMNDMVGKSGIEYSMEEYLRGTDGEKVVTVDPD
;
A
#
# COMPACT_ATOMS: atom_id res chain seq x y z
N MET A 1 24.77 -72.83 11.01
CA MET A 1 24.27 -71.75 11.91
C MET A 1 23.55 -70.61 11.17
N ASP A 2 23.36 -70.71 9.84
CA ASP A 2 22.84 -69.62 9.01
C ASP A 2 21.36 -69.65 8.66
N SER A 3 20.70 -70.81 8.72
CA SER A 3 19.28 -70.94 8.33
C SER A 3 18.31 -70.22 9.29
N LYS A 4 18.59 -70.26 10.59
CA LYS A 4 17.78 -69.54 11.61
C LYS A 4 17.93 -68.02 11.50
N ARG A 5 19.11 -67.50 11.18
CA ARG A 5 19.33 -66.08 10.98
C ARG A 5 18.66 -65.54 9.71
N LEU A 6 18.62 -66.34 8.65
CA LEU A 6 17.90 -66.01 7.41
C LEU A 6 16.37 -66.02 7.59
N ALA A 7 15.82 -66.97 8.38
CA ALA A 7 14.42 -67.00 8.72
C ALA A 7 13.99 -65.77 9.57
N ILE A 8 14.79 -65.39 10.55
CA ILE A 8 14.54 -64.16 11.38
C ILE A 8 14.56 -62.90 10.52
N ARG A 9 15.51 -62.77 9.60
CA ARG A 9 15.58 -61.62 8.70
C ARG A 9 14.40 -61.53 7.72
N ARG A 10 13.91 -62.66 7.23
CA ARG A 10 12.74 -62.72 6.34
C ARG A 10 11.43 -62.30 7.03
N ILE A 11 11.33 -62.43 8.35
CA ILE A 11 10.15 -62.04 9.12
C ILE A 11 10.35 -60.60 9.69
N ALA A 12 11.55 -60.30 10.18
CA ALA A 12 11.83 -59.00 10.78
C ALA A 12 11.68 -57.83 9.81
N LEU A 13 12.13 -57.97 8.55
CA LEU A 13 12.09 -56.90 7.55
C LEU A 13 10.63 -56.49 7.19
N PRO A 14 9.70 -57.42 6.89
CA PRO A 14 8.30 -57.06 6.67
C PRO A 14 7.59 -56.53 7.92
N CYS A 15 7.97 -57.00 9.14
CA CYS A 15 7.43 -56.45 10.39
C CYS A 15 7.85 -55.02 10.62
N ILE A 16 9.09 -54.66 10.34
CA ILE A 16 9.58 -53.28 10.41
C ILE A 16 8.88 -52.41 9.39
N LEU A 17 8.74 -52.90 8.14
CA LEU A 17 8.01 -52.18 7.09
C LEU A 17 6.55 -51.92 7.49
N LEU A 18 5.88 -52.94 8.04
CA LEU A 18 4.50 -52.82 8.54
C LEU A 18 4.39 -51.80 9.66
N ALA A 19 5.33 -51.79 10.60
CA ALA A 19 5.40 -50.77 11.67
C ALA A 19 5.52 -49.35 11.11
N PHE A 20 6.40 -49.12 10.11
CA PHE A 20 6.51 -47.83 9.44
C PHE A 20 5.21 -47.42 8.73
N ILE A 21 4.56 -48.34 8.05
CA ILE A 21 3.27 -48.07 7.38
C ILE A 21 2.20 -47.69 8.40
N LEU A 22 2.12 -48.39 9.54
CA LEU A 22 1.16 -48.09 10.60
C LEU A 22 1.41 -46.67 11.23
N VAL A 23 2.66 -46.35 11.45
CA VAL A 23 3.02 -45.00 11.93
C VAL A 23 2.65 -43.91 10.89
N PHE A 24 2.95 -44.17 9.62
CA PHE A 24 2.61 -43.25 8.53
C PHE A 24 1.09 -43.05 8.39
N VAL A 25 0.31 -44.17 8.42
CA VAL A 25 -1.16 -44.09 8.41
C VAL A 25 -1.67 -43.33 9.64
N GLY A 26 -1.10 -43.53 10.82
CA GLY A 26 -1.47 -42.81 12.04
C GLY A 26 -1.23 -41.29 11.90
N VAL A 27 -0.10 -40.88 11.29
CA VAL A 27 0.20 -39.48 11.02
C VAL A 27 -0.78 -38.90 9.99
N LEU A 28 -1.07 -39.64 8.91
CA LEU A 28 -2.04 -39.20 7.91
C LEU A 28 -3.47 -39.05 8.51
N VAL A 29 -3.92 -39.99 9.33
CA VAL A 29 -5.21 -39.87 10.01
C VAL A 29 -5.25 -38.66 10.91
N LYS A 30 -4.15 -38.37 11.67
CA LYS A 30 -4.08 -37.21 12.49
C LYS A 30 -4.19 -35.92 11.65
N VAL A 31 -3.35 -35.76 10.64
CA VAL A 31 -3.31 -34.56 9.81
C VAL A 31 -4.60 -34.34 9.00
N GLN A 32 -5.20 -35.43 8.49
CA GLN A 32 -6.37 -35.29 7.61
C GLN A 32 -7.71 -35.30 8.34
N LEU A 33 -7.84 -36.07 9.43
CA LEU A 33 -9.11 -36.20 10.15
C LEU A 33 -9.17 -35.41 11.46
N VAL A 34 -8.07 -35.28 12.17
CA VAL A 34 -8.06 -34.58 13.47
C VAL A 34 -7.76 -33.11 13.26
N ASP A 35 -6.68 -32.81 12.50
CA ASP A 35 -6.20 -31.44 12.30
C ASP A 35 -6.73 -30.86 10.97
N GLY A 36 -7.48 -31.62 10.17
CA GLY A 36 -7.92 -31.24 8.81
C GLY A 36 -8.82 -30.01 8.77
N GLU A 37 -9.71 -29.82 9.74
CA GLU A 37 -10.55 -28.62 9.84
C GLU A 37 -9.74 -27.39 10.20
N GLU A 38 -8.70 -27.53 11.05
CA GLU A 38 -7.81 -26.45 11.42
C GLU A 38 -6.96 -25.99 10.24
N TYR A 39 -6.40 -26.91 9.46
CA TYR A 39 -5.68 -26.61 8.24
C TYR A 39 -6.58 -26.02 7.15
N ALA A 40 -7.81 -26.53 6.98
CA ALA A 40 -8.77 -25.98 6.04
C ALA A 40 -9.20 -24.57 6.42
N SER A 41 -9.42 -24.31 7.71
CA SER A 41 -9.74 -22.97 8.21
C SER A 41 -8.57 -22.00 8.05
N ALA A 42 -7.34 -22.43 8.33
CA ALA A 42 -6.14 -21.63 8.14
C ALA A 42 -5.91 -21.26 6.67
N VAL A 43 -6.12 -22.19 5.73
CA VAL A 43 -6.05 -21.93 4.29
C VAL A 43 -7.15 -20.96 3.85
N ASN A 44 -8.38 -21.12 4.31
CA ASN A 44 -9.47 -20.20 3.99
C ASN A 44 -9.24 -18.80 4.58
N THR A 45 -8.69 -18.71 5.79
CA THR A 45 -8.34 -17.42 6.42
C THR A 45 -7.18 -16.74 5.69
N ALA A 46 -6.19 -17.50 5.20
CA ALA A 46 -5.08 -16.96 4.41
C ALA A 46 -5.52 -16.43 3.03
N LYS A 47 -6.66 -16.90 2.51
CA LYS A 47 -7.25 -16.42 1.24
C LYS A 47 -8.14 -15.18 1.41
N GLN A 48 -8.52 -14.83 2.64
CA GLN A 48 -9.39 -13.70 2.91
C GLN A 48 -8.58 -12.53 3.47
N THR A 49 -8.63 -11.41 2.78
CA THR A 49 -8.07 -10.14 3.25
C THR A 49 -9.21 -9.18 3.51
N THR A 50 -9.26 -8.61 4.70
CA THR A 50 -10.20 -7.54 5.02
C THR A 50 -9.62 -6.22 4.55
N VAL A 51 -10.35 -5.53 3.69
CA VAL A 51 -10.02 -4.19 3.21
C VAL A 51 -11.00 -3.22 3.85
N THR A 52 -10.49 -2.17 4.49
CA THR A 52 -11.31 -1.10 5.04
C THR A 52 -11.88 -0.25 3.92
N ILE A 53 -13.20 0.00 3.96
CA ILE A 53 -13.87 0.96 3.08
C ILE A 53 -14.13 2.20 3.91
N HIS A 54 -13.42 3.27 3.62
CA HIS A 54 -13.58 4.52 4.36
C HIS A 54 -15.00 5.09 4.18
N ALA A 55 -15.60 5.49 5.29
CA ALA A 55 -16.90 6.13 5.27
C ALA A 55 -16.84 7.49 4.57
N ALA A 56 -17.91 7.83 3.85
CA ALA A 56 -18.07 9.20 3.39
C ALA A 56 -18.27 10.11 4.62
N ARG A 57 -17.56 11.24 4.62
CA ARG A 57 -17.64 12.22 5.69
C ARG A 57 -19.03 12.87 5.72
N GLY A 58 -19.59 13.16 6.90
CA GLY A 58 -20.90 13.81 7.06
C GLY A 58 -20.97 15.15 6.32
N GLU A 59 -22.12 15.47 5.75
CA GLU A 59 -22.37 16.75 5.09
C GLU A 59 -22.51 17.90 6.09
N ILE A 60 -22.14 19.11 5.71
CA ILE A 60 -22.41 20.33 6.45
C ILE A 60 -23.48 21.11 5.70
N VAL A 61 -24.61 21.30 6.33
CA VAL A 61 -25.77 21.97 5.72
C VAL A 61 -26.14 23.25 6.47
N ASP A 62 -26.82 24.16 5.79
CA ASP A 62 -27.38 25.33 6.42
C ASP A 62 -28.67 24.96 7.22
N ARG A 63 -29.27 25.91 7.92
CA ARG A 63 -30.49 25.72 8.69
C ARG A 63 -31.73 25.30 7.85
N ASN A 64 -31.65 25.42 6.52
CA ASN A 64 -32.73 25.04 5.61
C ASN A 64 -32.43 23.67 4.94
N GLY A 65 -31.32 23.00 5.32
CA GLY A 65 -30.90 21.75 4.75
C GLY A 65 -30.16 21.88 3.40
N LYS A 66 -29.77 23.10 3.01
CA LYS A 66 -28.97 23.30 1.80
C LYS A 66 -27.51 22.96 2.07
N PRO A 67 -26.87 22.11 1.26
CA PRO A 67 -25.49 21.71 1.49
C PRO A 67 -24.53 22.90 1.30
N ILE A 68 -23.63 23.08 2.27
CA ILE A 68 -22.50 24.00 2.23
C ILE A 68 -21.24 23.19 1.89
N VAL A 69 -21.12 21.99 2.49
CA VAL A 69 -20.04 21.04 2.20
C VAL A 69 -20.64 19.66 2.02
N GLU A 70 -20.32 19.05 0.90
CA GLU A 70 -20.81 17.73 0.50
C GLU A 70 -19.64 16.83 0.07
N ASN A 71 -19.94 15.56 -0.24
CA ASN A 71 -18.95 14.67 -0.82
C ASN A 71 -19.30 14.46 -2.29
N ARG A 72 -18.34 14.70 -3.18
CA ARG A 72 -18.45 14.26 -4.57
C ARG A 72 -17.67 12.97 -4.79
N GLN A 73 -18.17 12.12 -5.63
CA GLN A 73 -17.39 10.97 -6.07
C GLN A 73 -16.25 11.43 -6.98
N GLY A 74 -15.09 10.87 -6.78
CA GLY A 74 -13.93 11.02 -7.63
C GLY A 74 -13.15 9.72 -7.69
N TYR A 75 -12.04 9.73 -8.39
CA TYR A 75 -11.24 8.53 -8.64
C TYR A 75 -9.82 8.73 -8.13
N SER A 76 -9.32 7.73 -7.42
CA SER A 76 -7.90 7.59 -7.08
C SER A 76 -7.28 6.48 -7.92
N ILE A 77 -6.03 6.67 -8.34
CA ILE A 77 -5.22 5.61 -8.91
C ILE A 77 -4.36 5.02 -7.80
N VAL A 78 -4.50 3.72 -7.58
CA VAL A 78 -3.84 3.00 -6.50
C VAL A 78 -3.00 1.83 -7.03
N PHE A 79 -1.94 1.50 -6.32
CA PHE A 79 -1.23 0.24 -6.50
C PHE A 79 -1.75 -0.78 -5.49
N ASN A 80 -2.16 -1.94 -5.98
CA ASN A 80 -2.59 -3.07 -5.18
C ASN A 80 -1.46 -4.10 -5.12
N TYR A 81 -0.98 -4.38 -3.92
CA TYR A 81 0.16 -5.27 -3.70
C TYR A 81 -0.06 -6.69 -4.23
N SER A 82 -1.27 -7.22 -4.11
CA SER A 82 -1.58 -8.60 -4.49
C SER A 82 -1.47 -8.86 -5.99
N TYR A 83 -1.64 -7.84 -6.82
CA TYR A 83 -1.57 -7.91 -8.29
C TYR A 83 -0.34 -7.21 -8.87
N PHE A 84 0.41 -6.51 -8.03
CA PHE A 84 1.64 -5.85 -8.43
C PHE A 84 2.79 -6.86 -8.46
N PRO A 85 3.74 -6.80 -9.41
CA PRO A 85 4.83 -7.77 -9.51
C PRO A 85 5.56 -7.95 -8.17
N SER A 86 6.08 -9.15 -7.92
CA SER A 86 6.74 -9.51 -6.67
C SER A 86 7.98 -8.64 -6.39
N LYS A 87 8.46 -8.64 -5.14
CA LYS A 87 9.69 -7.89 -4.75
C LYS A 87 10.95 -8.33 -5.51
N LYS A 88 10.92 -9.50 -6.17
CA LYS A 88 12.03 -10.03 -6.98
C LYS A 88 12.00 -9.52 -8.43
N GLU A 89 10.89 -8.92 -8.85
CA GLU A 89 10.65 -8.43 -10.22
C GLU A 89 10.75 -6.91 -10.27
N ASN A 90 11.82 -6.35 -9.70
CA ASN A 90 12.02 -4.91 -9.60
C ASN A 90 12.04 -4.21 -10.96
N VAL A 91 12.58 -4.84 -12.00
CA VAL A 91 12.61 -4.29 -13.37
C VAL A 91 11.20 -4.08 -13.89
N GLU A 92 10.29 -5.07 -13.73
CA GLU A 92 8.88 -4.93 -14.14
C GLU A 92 8.15 -3.88 -13.32
N ARG A 93 8.35 -3.87 -12.00
CA ARG A 93 7.81 -2.84 -11.10
C ARG A 93 8.18 -1.43 -11.54
N ASN A 94 9.45 -1.20 -11.82
CA ASN A 94 9.98 0.10 -12.23
C ASN A 94 9.44 0.50 -13.61
N SER A 95 9.29 -0.47 -14.53
CA SER A 95 8.71 -0.25 -15.86
C SER A 95 7.22 0.16 -15.80
N ILE A 96 6.43 -0.47 -14.93
CA ILE A 96 5.03 -0.10 -14.71
C ILE A 96 4.94 1.32 -14.14
N ILE A 97 5.73 1.62 -13.11
CA ILE A 97 5.74 2.94 -12.46
C ILE A 97 6.08 4.05 -13.47
N ILE A 98 7.18 3.90 -14.22
CA ILE A 98 7.56 4.96 -15.16
C ILE A 98 6.57 5.11 -16.32
N SER A 99 5.96 4.02 -16.75
CA SER A 99 4.93 4.05 -17.80
C SER A 99 3.67 4.77 -17.32
N LEU A 100 3.26 4.56 -16.07
CA LEU A 100 2.14 5.28 -15.46
C LEU A 100 2.46 6.76 -15.31
N ILE A 101 3.64 7.12 -14.81
CA ILE A 101 4.10 8.52 -14.68
C ILE A 101 4.05 9.21 -16.05
N ARG A 102 4.57 8.58 -17.10
CA ARG A 102 4.55 9.14 -18.46
C ARG A 102 3.14 9.34 -18.98
N LEU A 103 2.20 8.44 -18.66
CA LEU A 103 0.79 8.59 -19.01
C LEU A 103 0.19 9.84 -18.34
N PHE A 104 0.50 10.07 -17.05
CA PHE A 104 0.04 11.24 -16.31
C PHE A 104 0.62 12.53 -16.87
N GLU A 105 1.94 12.57 -17.08
CA GLU A 105 2.63 13.74 -17.67
C GLU A 105 2.12 14.07 -19.09
N ALA A 106 1.86 13.05 -19.91
CA ALA A 106 1.30 13.25 -21.25
C ALA A 106 -0.14 13.82 -21.22
N ASN A 107 -0.84 13.72 -20.11
CA ASN A 107 -2.17 14.30 -19.91
C ASN A 107 -2.14 15.56 -19.01
N ASN A 108 -0.97 16.12 -18.73
CA ASN A 108 -0.76 17.27 -17.83
C ASN A 108 -1.44 17.08 -16.46
N THR A 109 -1.43 15.86 -15.94
CA THR A 109 -1.98 15.53 -14.63
C THR A 109 -0.83 15.29 -13.66
N GLU A 110 -0.94 15.87 -12.48
CA GLU A 110 0.03 15.69 -11.40
C GLU A 110 -0.17 14.33 -10.71
N TRP A 111 0.87 13.85 -10.07
CA TRP A 111 0.87 12.66 -9.23
C TRP A 111 1.62 12.96 -7.93
N GLU A 112 1.35 12.20 -6.86
CA GLU A 112 1.95 12.45 -5.54
C GLU A 112 3.46 12.21 -5.56
N ASN A 113 4.24 13.28 -5.29
CA ASN A 113 5.70 13.24 -5.23
C ASN A 113 6.23 14.06 -4.06
N ASP A 114 6.38 13.40 -2.91
CA ASP A 114 6.88 13.99 -1.67
C ASP A 114 8.34 13.63 -1.40
N LEU A 115 9.08 13.16 -2.42
CA LEU A 115 10.50 12.90 -2.25
C LEU A 115 11.23 14.21 -1.94
N PRO A 116 12.03 14.27 -0.83
CA PRO A 116 12.76 15.47 -0.46
C PRO A 116 14.06 15.68 -1.27
N ILE A 117 14.11 15.18 -2.51
CA ILE A 117 15.25 15.31 -3.43
C ILE A 117 14.73 15.86 -4.76
N VAL A 118 15.42 16.88 -5.28
CA VAL A 118 15.11 17.50 -6.56
C VAL A 118 16.38 17.67 -7.39
N ILE A 119 16.19 17.85 -8.71
CA ILE A 119 17.28 18.19 -9.63
C ILE A 119 17.41 19.71 -9.68
N ASP A 120 18.59 20.24 -9.38
CA ASP A 120 18.86 21.67 -9.44
C ASP A 120 19.10 22.19 -10.88
N ALA A 121 19.32 23.48 -11.02
CA ALA A 121 19.56 24.12 -12.32
C ALA A 121 20.87 23.65 -12.99
N SER A 122 21.81 23.09 -12.23
CA SER A 122 23.07 22.53 -12.73
C SER A 122 22.93 21.08 -13.19
N GLY A 123 21.78 20.44 -12.95
CA GLY A 123 21.53 19.04 -13.22
C GLY A 123 21.97 18.10 -12.09
N GLY A 124 22.40 18.64 -10.94
CA GLY A 124 22.77 17.89 -9.75
C GLY A 124 21.58 17.57 -8.85
N LEU A 125 21.74 16.57 -7.98
CA LEU A 125 20.73 16.24 -6.97
C LEU A 125 20.97 17.05 -5.70
N VAL A 126 19.92 17.73 -5.24
CA VAL A 126 19.93 18.53 -4.01
C VAL A 126 18.70 18.21 -3.17
N TYR A 127 18.81 18.48 -1.88
CA TYR A 127 17.65 18.38 -1.00
C TYR A 127 16.69 19.56 -1.23
N LYS A 128 15.39 19.27 -1.15
CA LYS A 128 14.33 20.26 -1.19
C LYS A 128 14.43 21.13 0.06
N ALA A 129 14.24 22.44 -0.07
CA ALA A 129 14.20 23.36 1.07
C ALA A 129 13.04 22.98 2.02
N ASP A 130 13.20 23.30 3.30
CA ASP A 130 12.20 23.09 4.35
C ASP A 130 11.74 21.62 4.53
N SER A 131 12.63 20.65 4.24
CA SER A 131 12.35 19.21 4.31
C SER A 131 13.31 18.46 5.25
N GLU A 132 13.81 19.13 6.30
CA GLU A 132 14.82 18.55 7.20
C GLU A 132 14.30 17.27 7.90
N LYS A 133 13.03 17.26 8.32
CA LYS A 133 12.40 16.12 9.00
C LYS A 133 12.28 14.92 8.05
N GLU A 134 11.81 15.14 6.84
CA GLU A 134 11.65 14.12 5.80
C GLU A 134 13.01 13.53 5.39
N ILE A 135 14.04 14.37 5.31
CA ILE A 135 15.41 13.96 5.02
C ILE A 135 15.97 13.08 6.15
N GLU A 136 15.74 13.46 7.41
CA GLU A 136 16.16 12.68 8.58
C GLU A 136 15.48 11.32 8.60
N VAL A 137 14.17 11.28 8.38
CA VAL A 137 13.39 10.03 8.26
C VAL A 137 13.95 9.16 7.15
N MET A 138 14.16 9.73 5.95
CA MET A 138 14.68 9.00 4.79
C MET A 138 16.04 8.34 5.05
N LYS A 139 16.94 9.03 5.76
CA LYS A 139 18.26 8.50 6.14
C LYS A 139 18.20 7.48 7.27
N GLY A 140 17.06 7.39 7.97
CA GLY A 140 16.86 6.54 9.14
C GLY A 140 17.13 5.05 8.88
N LYS A 141 17.32 4.29 9.96
CA LYS A 141 17.63 2.84 9.93
C LYS A 141 16.52 2.01 9.30
N ASP A 142 15.29 2.45 9.42
CA ASP A 142 14.12 1.75 8.91
C ASP A 142 13.93 1.92 7.40
N TYR A 143 14.67 2.86 6.78
CA TYR A 143 14.58 3.20 5.37
C TYR A 143 15.93 3.01 4.66
N LEU A 144 16.68 4.07 4.37
CA LEU A 144 17.94 3.97 3.63
C LEU A 144 19.15 3.60 4.50
N ASN A 145 19.05 3.69 5.81
CA ASN A 145 20.11 3.39 6.77
C ASN A 145 21.44 4.09 6.44
N LEU A 146 21.38 5.39 6.18
CA LEU A 146 22.52 6.22 5.84
C LEU A 146 22.93 7.13 6.99
N ASN A 147 24.19 7.60 6.95
CA ASN A 147 24.67 8.57 7.91
C ASN A 147 23.97 9.94 7.75
N SER A 148 23.87 10.71 8.84
CA SER A 148 23.23 12.02 8.83
C SER A 148 23.84 13.02 7.83
N TYR A 149 25.14 12.91 7.55
CA TYR A 149 25.85 13.74 6.56
C TYR A 149 25.71 13.26 5.10
N ALA A 150 24.97 12.18 4.84
CA ALA A 150 24.77 11.70 3.46
C ALA A 150 24.14 12.79 2.60
N THR A 151 24.65 12.97 1.38
CA THR A 151 24.15 13.93 0.39
C THR A 151 22.89 13.41 -0.31
N ALA A 152 22.18 14.27 -1.03
CA ALA A 152 21.05 13.88 -1.87
C ALA A 152 21.45 12.82 -2.90
N GLN A 153 22.68 12.93 -3.46
CA GLN A 153 23.22 11.91 -4.36
C GLN A 153 23.37 10.56 -3.66
N ASN A 154 23.94 10.52 -2.44
CA ASN A 154 24.09 9.27 -1.71
C ASN A 154 22.73 8.61 -1.41
N CYS A 155 21.71 9.40 -1.09
CA CYS A 155 20.36 8.89 -0.87
C CYS A 155 19.76 8.30 -2.17
N TYR A 156 19.94 8.99 -3.29
CA TYR A 156 19.49 8.49 -4.59
C TYR A 156 20.23 7.20 -4.98
N ASP A 157 21.55 7.13 -4.83
CA ASP A 157 22.35 5.95 -5.15
C ASP A 157 21.89 4.74 -4.30
N ALA A 158 21.63 4.96 -3.01
CA ALA A 158 21.08 3.92 -2.14
C ALA A 158 19.68 3.45 -2.60
N MET A 159 18.82 4.35 -3.07
CA MET A 159 17.51 3.99 -3.64
C MET A 159 17.67 3.24 -4.97
N VAL A 160 18.61 3.62 -5.83
CA VAL A 160 18.93 2.91 -7.08
C VAL A 160 19.32 1.47 -6.79
N GLU A 161 20.19 1.25 -5.80
CA GLU A 161 20.60 -0.09 -5.38
C GLU A 161 19.44 -0.87 -4.74
N MET A 162 18.71 -0.27 -3.80
CA MET A 162 17.60 -0.91 -3.09
C MET A 162 16.46 -1.32 -4.01
N PHE A 163 16.14 -0.50 -5.00
CA PHE A 163 15.01 -0.72 -5.92
C PHE A 163 15.41 -1.29 -7.26
N GLU A 164 16.71 -1.58 -7.46
CA GLU A 164 17.28 -2.10 -8.71
C GLU A 164 16.85 -1.26 -9.93
N ILE A 165 17.00 0.08 -9.81
CA ILE A 165 16.66 0.99 -10.91
C ILE A 165 17.71 0.87 -11.99
N ASP A 166 17.28 0.51 -13.22
CA ASP A 166 18.18 0.29 -14.34
C ASP A 166 18.93 1.59 -14.71
N PRO A 167 20.27 1.55 -14.84
CA PRO A 167 21.08 2.71 -15.23
C PRO A 167 20.77 3.28 -16.62
N SER A 168 20.01 2.57 -17.45
CA SER A 168 19.55 3.06 -18.76
C SER A 168 18.50 4.18 -18.67
N TYR A 169 17.82 4.32 -17.51
CA TYR A 169 16.93 5.45 -17.29
C TYR A 169 17.70 6.77 -17.15
N SER A 170 17.13 7.85 -17.66
CA SER A 170 17.66 9.18 -17.38
C SER A 170 17.61 9.48 -15.88
N LEU A 171 18.49 10.36 -15.38
CA LEU A 171 18.47 10.79 -13.97
C LEU A 171 17.08 11.25 -13.55
N LYS A 172 16.37 11.96 -14.43
CA LYS A 172 15.01 12.45 -14.18
C LYS A 172 14.01 11.31 -14.03
N ASP A 173 14.06 10.31 -14.90
CA ASP A 173 13.14 9.15 -14.83
C ASP A 173 13.50 8.23 -13.65
N GLY A 174 14.78 8.02 -13.40
CA GLY A 174 15.26 7.26 -12.24
C GLY A 174 14.81 7.89 -10.92
N LEU A 175 14.89 9.23 -10.80
CA LEU A 175 14.44 9.95 -9.61
C LEU A 175 12.92 9.82 -9.41
N LYS A 176 12.13 9.85 -10.49
CA LYS A 176 10.67 9.63 -10.41
C LYS A 176 10.32 8.23 -9.95
N ILE A 177 11.00 7.21 -10.49
CA ILE A 177 10.83 5.81 -10.04
C ILE A 177 11.20 5.70 -8.55
N ALA A 178 12.34 6.26 -8.16
CA ALA A 178 12.80 6.27 -6.77
C ALA A 178 11.78 6.94 -5.84
N ALA A 179 11.17 8.06 -6.27
CA ALA A 179 10.14 8.75 -5.52
C ALA A 179 8.93 7.86 -5.21
N VAL A 180 8.34 7.24 -6.23
CA VAL A 180 7.19 6.35 -6.03
C VAL A 180 7.56 5.13 -5.18
N ARG A 181 8.72 4.50 -5.44
CA ARG A 181 9.18 3.34 -4.69
C ARG A 181 9.47 3.67 -3.22
N TYR A 182 10.05 4.83 -2.96
CA TYR A 182 10.30 5.31 -1.61
C TYR A 182 8.98 5.64 -0.88
N GLN A 183 8.02 6.28 -1.54
CA GLN A 183 6.70 6.54 -0.96
C GLN A 183 5.94 5.24 -0.67
N MET A 184 6.03 4.23 -1.54
CA MET A 184 5.50 2.90 -1.25
C MET A 184 6.11 2.30 0.02
N LEU A 185 7.43 2.46 0.22
CA LEU A 185 8.12 1.97 1.41
C LEU A 185 7.69 2.75 2.66
N LEU A 186 7.62 4.08 2.58
CA LEU A 186 7.24 4.97 3.67
C LEU A 186 5.80 4.70 4.16
N ASN A 187 4.88 4.48 3.23
CA ASN A 187 3.47 4.19 3.51
C ASN A 187 3.20 2.71 3.85
N GLY A 188 4.23 1.88 3.98
CA GLY A 188 4.06 0.46 4.32
C GLY A 188 3.27 -0.33 3.29
N PHE A 189 3.50 -0.07 1.99
CA PHE A 189 2.83 -0.78 0.88
C PHE A 189 2.95 -2.29 1.00
N GLY A 190 1.84 -2.98 1.11
CA GLY A 190 1.75 -4.41 1.38
C GLY A 190 0.34 -4.96 1.14
N VAL A 191 0.13 -6.23 1.49
CA VAL A 191 -1.15 -6.94 1.25
C VAL A 191 -2.35 -6.23 1.88
N SER A 192 -2.17 -5.63 3.04
CA SER A 192 -3.23 -4.93 3.78
C SER A 192 -3.28 -3.43 3.53
N ASN A 193 -2.35 -2.89 2.73
CA ASN A 193 -2.25 -1.46 2.53
C ASN A 193 -1.88 -1.15 1.07
N SER A 194 -2.83 -0.63 0.30
CA SER A 194 -2.62 -0.12 -1.05
C SER A 194 -1.84 1.21 -1.01
N TYR A 195 -1.18 1.55 -2.10
CA TYR A 195 -0.50 2.84 -2.24
C TYR A 195 -1.27 3.73 -3.22
N THR A 196 -1.72 4.89 -2.76
CA THR A 196 -2.36 5.89 -3.61
C THR A 196 -1.30 6.65 -4.40
N PHE A 197 -1.35 6.53 -5.72
CA PHE A 197 -0.43 7.18 -6.64
C PHE A 197 -0.89 8.58 -7.03
N ALA A 198 -2.19 8.75 -7.23
CA ALA A 198 -2.79 10.04 -7.53
C ALA A 198 -4.25 10.08 -7.07
N GLU A 199 -4.66 11.25 -6.59
CA GLU A 199 -6.01 11.51 -6.11
C GLU A 199 -6.79 12.40 -7.10
N ASP A 200 -8.11 12.31 -7.04
CA ASP A 200 -9.04 13.15 -7.79
C ASP A 200 -8.77 13.22 -9.30
N VAL A 201 -8.57 12.04 -9.88
CA VAL A 201 -8.18 11.87 -11.28
C VAL A 201 -9.39 12.00 -12.21
N SER A 202 -9.21 12.62 -13.38
CA SER A 202 -10.28 12.81 -14.37
C SER A 202 -10.74 11.49 -14.98
N ASP A 203 -12.04 11.42 -15.39
CA ASP A 203 -12.63 10.26 -16.06
C ASP A 203 -11.84 9.82 -17.31
N VAL A 204 -11.30 10.79 -18.05
CA VAL A 204 -10.50 10.53 -19.26
C VAL A 204 -9.23 9.75 -18.93
N LEU A 205 -8.55 10.13 -17.85
CA LEU A 205 -7.32 9.45 -17.44
C LEU A 205 -7.62 8.08 -16.83
N VAL A 206 -8.70 7.97 -16.08
CA VAL A 206 -9.23 6.70 -15.58
C VAL A 206 -9.50 5.72 -16.72
N ALA A 207 -10.17 6.17 -17.79
CA ALA A 207 -10.43 5.33 -18.96
C ALA A 207 -9.11 4.84 -19.59
N LYS A 208 -8.11 5.73 -19.75
CA LYS A 208 -6.79 5.37 -20.30
C LYS A 208 -6.03 4.37 -19.44
N VAL A 209 -6.10 4.50 -18.12
CA VAL A 209 -5.48 3.52 -17.19
C VAL A 209 -6.16 2.16 -17.34
N LYS A 210 -7.50 2.12 -17.39
CA LYS A 210 -8.26 0.87 -17.55
C LYS A 210 -8.06 0.21 -18.91
N GLU A 211 -7.97 0.98 -19.98
CA GLU A 211 -7.67 0.47 -21.33
C GLU A 211 -6.29 -0.20 -21.38
N ASN A 212 -5.32 0.29 -20.61
CA ASN A 212 -3.96 -0.24 -20.57
C ASN A 212 -3.72 -1.16 -19.36
N SER A 213 -4.75 -1.76 -18.77
CA SER A 213 -4.66 -2.60 -17.57
C SER A 213 -3.66 -3.77 -17.70
N ALA A 214 -3.50 -4.33 -18.91
CA ALA A 214 -2.52 -5.37 -19.18
C ALA A 214 -1.05 -4.90 -18.98
N THR A 215 -0.78 -3.61 -19.25
CA THR A 215 0.54 -2.98 -19.03
C THR A 215 0.70 -2.54 -17.57
N PHE A 216 -0.38 -2.09 -16.95
CA PHE A 216 -0.41 -1.56 -15.60
C PHE A 216 -0.83 -2.63 -14.58
N LYS A 217 -0.12 -3.77 -14.56
CA LYS A 217 -0.39 -4.83 -13.58
C LYS A 217 -0.32 -4.29 -12.16
N GLY A 218 -1.35 -4.56 -11.38
CA GLY A 218 -1.46 -4.10 -10.00
C GLY A 218 -1.78 -2.63 -9.82
N VAL A 219 -2.06 -1.90 -10.90
CA VAL A 219 -2.63 -0.55 -10.82
C VAL A 219 -4.15 -0.66 -10.97
N ASP A 220 -4.87 -0.07 -10.03
CA ASP A 220 -6.33 -0.08 -10.02
C ASP A 220 -6.91 1.33 -9.81
N VAL A 221 -8.21 1.44 -10.02
CA VAL A 221 -8.96 2.69 -9.89
C VAL A 221 -9.97 2.51 -8.77
N GLU A 222 -9.78 3.27 -7.71
CA GLU A 222 -10.72 3.30 -6.59
C GLU A 222 -11.65 4.51 -6.69
N VAL A 223 -12.93 4.30 -6.34
CA VAL A 223 -13.91 5.37 -6.22
C VAL A 223 -13.87 5.86 -4.78
N VAL A 224 -13.52 7.12 -4.60
CA VAL A 224 -13.32 7.73 -3.28
C VAL A 224 -14.21 8.98 -3.15
N PRO A 225 -14.85 9.19 -2.00
CA PRO A 225 -15.59 10.43 -1.75
C PRO A 225 -14.63 11.57 -1.43
N TYR A 226 -14.60 12.59 -2.29
CA TYR A 226 -13.81 13.82 -2.06
C TYR A 226 -14.65 14.92 -1.46
N ARG A 227 -14.08 15.62 -0.50
CA ARG A 227 -14.73 16.76 0.17
C ARG A 227 -14.87 17.94 -0.80
N HIS A 228 -16.11 18.41 -0.97
CA HIS A 228 -16.44 19.50 -1.88
C HIS A 228 -17.18 20.62 -1.13
N ILE A 229 -16.63 21.82 -1.18
CA ILE A 229 -17.29 23.04 -0.67
C ILE A 229 -18.07 23.63 -1.85
N VAL A 230 -19.41 23.62 -1.73
CA VAL A 230 -20.32 24.01 -2.82
C VAL A 230 -20.08 25.44 -3.29
N ASP A 231 -19.83 26.36 -2.35
CA ASP A 231 -19.36 27.72 -2.63
C ASP A 231 -18.02 27.94 -1.92
N GLY A 232 -16.94 27.78 -2.65
CA GLY A 232 -15.57 27.87 -2.13
C GLY A 232 -15.22 29.23 -1.50
N THR A 233 -16.03 30.26 -1.70
CA THR A 233 -15.86 31.58 -1.11
C THR A 233 -16.63 31.76 0.20
N LEU A 234 -17.63 30.93 0.44
CA LEU A 234 -18.52 31.03 1.58
C LEU A 234 -17.84 30.51 2.85
N ALA A 235 -17.48 31.43 3.74
CA ALA A 235 -17.04 31.12 5.12
C ALA A 235 -15.94 30.04 5.24
N ALA A 236 -15.04 29.94 4.26
CA ALA A 236 -13.99 28.91 4.20
C ALA A 236 -13.18 28.81 5.51
N HIS A 237 -12.90 29.96 6.16
CA HIS A 237 -12.19 30.04 7.45
C HIS A 237 -13.01 29.51 8.64
N ILE A 238 -14.35 29.48 8.54
CA ILE A 238 -15.25 28.91 9.56
C ILE A 238 -15.43 27.42 9.32
N ILE A 239 -15.62 27.02 8.05
CA ILE A 239 -15.76 25.60 7.65
C ILE A 239 -14.46 24.86 7.99
N GLY A 240 -13.31 25.44 7.62
CA GLY A 240 -12.03 24.84 7.84
C GLY A 240 -11.61 23.88 6.72
N THR A 241 -10.61 23.05 7.00
CA THR A 241 -10.00 22.13 6.05
C THR A 241 -9.91 20.73 6.62
N VAL A 242 -9.87 19.74 5.75
CA VAL A 242 -9.53 18.35 6.06
C VAL A 242 -8.15 18.00 5.48
N GLY A 243 -7.49 17.04 6.07
CA GLY A 243 -6.18 16.58 5.60
C GLY A 243 -5.80 15.23 6.20
N LYS A 244 -4.79 14.58 5.64
CA LYS A 244 -4.27 13.30 6.18
C LYS A 244 -3.79 13.50 7.61
N ILE A 245 -4.04 12.51 8.46
CA ILE A 245 -3.59 12.50 9.86
C ILE A 245 -2.06 12.57 9.91
N ASN A 246 -1.51 13.38 10.80
CA ASN A 246 -0.07 13.40 11.04
C ASN A 246 0.31 12.51 12.23
N ALA A 247 1.61 12.33 12.49
CA ALA A 247 2.11 11.44 13.53
C ALA A 247 1.66 11.87 14.95
N GLU A 248 1.56 13.16 15.21
CA GLU A 248 1.14 13.71 16.52
C GLU A 248 -0.36 13.49 16.72
N GLU A 249 -1.18 13.80 15.74
CA GLU A 249 -2.62 13.55 15.73
C GLU A 249 -2.92 12.04 15.83
N TYR A 250 -2.16 11.21 15.12
CA TYR A 250 -2.32 9.75 15.18
C TYR A 250 -2.02 9.21 16.58
N ALA A 251 -1.01 9.73 17.26
CA ALA A 251 -0.70 9.31 18.63
C ALA A 251 -1.87 9.54 19.60
N GLU A 252 -2.67 10.60 19.37
CA GLU A 252 -3.85 10.94 20.18
C GLU A 252 -5.11 10.19 19.72
N LEU A 253 -5.27 9.95 18.42
CA LEU A 253 -6.50 9.45 17.83
C LEU A 253 -6.53 7.94 17.58
N LYS A 254 -5.39 7.24 17.62
CA LYS A 254 -5.30 5.79 17.37
C LYS A 254 -6.20 4.96 18.30
N GLU A 255 -6.32 5.37 19.56
CA GLU A 255 -7.19 4.69 20.54
C GLU A 255 -8.68 4.90 20.25
N LYS A 256 -9.03 5.92 19.46
CA LYS A 256 -10.36 6.18 18.94
C LYS A 256 -10.65 5.47 17.61
N GLY A 257 -9.75 4.59 17.17
CA GLY A 257 -9.90 3.78 15.96
C GLY A 257 -9.55 4.51 14.67
N TYR A 258 -8.63 5.51 14.71
CA TYR A 258 -8.12 6.15 13.50
C TYR A 258 -6.93 5.37 12.93
N GLY A 259 -6.90 5.21 11.62
CA GLY A 259 -5.78 4.67 10.86
C GLY A 259 -4.72 5.73 10.51
N MET A 260 -3.54 5.28 10.12
CA MET A 260 -2.42 6.19 9.76
C MET A 260 -2.69 7.03 8.50
N ASN A 261 -3.64 6.62 7.67
CA ASN A 261 -3.96 7.29 6.40
C ASN A 261 -5.32 7.98 6.43
N ASP A 262 -5.97 8.06 7.60
CA ASP A 262 -7.29 8.65 7.72
C ASP A 262 -7.26 10.16 7.45
N MET A 263 -8.36 10.65 6.89
CA MET A 263 -8.59 12.08 6.71
C MET A 263 -9.27 12.64 7.96
N VAL A 264 -8.69 13.69 8.52
CA VAL A 264 -9.20 14.36 9.74
C VAL A 264 -9.41 15.84 9.49
N GLY A 265 -10.33 16.46 10.24
CA GLY A 265 -10.52 17.90 10.23
C GLY A 265 -9.30 18.60 10.83
N LYS A 266 -8.73 19.55 10.10
CA LYS A 266 -7.53 20.32 10.52
C LYS A 266 -7.87 21.64 11.16
N SER A 267 -9.00 22.22 10.82
CA SER A 267 -9.42 23.54 11.32
C SER A 267 -10.94 23.72 11.25
N GLY A 268 -11.44 24.78 11.88
CA GLY A 268 -12.83 25.21 11.80
C GLY A 268 -13.86 24.18 12.29
N ILE A 269 -15.00 24.13 11.63
CA ILE A 269 -16.09 23.18 11.91
C ILE A 269 -15.62 21.76 11.63
N GLU A 270 -14.86 21.55 10.57
CA GLU A 270 -14.30 20.24 10.22
C GLU A 270 -13.52 19.63 11.39
N TYR A 271 -12.72 20.42 12.09
CA TYR A 271 -11.99 19.97 13.29
C TYR A 271 -12.88 19.84 14.51
N SER A 272 -13.70 20.86 14.80
CA SER A 272 -14.48 20.90 16.05
C SER A 272 -15.60 19.87 16.08
N MET A 273 -16.10 19.45 14.90
CA MET A 273 -17.17 18.45 14.74
C MET A 273 -16.67 17.12 14.17
N GLU A 274 -15.37 16.85 14.26
CA GLU A 274 -14.74 15.64 13.74
C GLU A 274 -15.47 14.36 14.12
N GLU A 275 -15.84 14.23 15.39
CA GLU A 275 -16.52 13.05 15.92
C GLU A 275 -17.87 12.76 15.24
N TYR A 276 -18.58 13.83 14.80
CA TYR A 276 -19.86 13.70 14.10
C TYR A 276 -19.69 13.54 12.59
N LEU A 277 -18.62 14.13 12.03
CA LEU A 277 -18.41 14.18 10.60
C LEU A 277 -17.68 12.96 10.05
N ARG A 278 -16.86 12.26 10.85
CA ARG A 278 -16.01 11.16 10.40
C ARG A 278 -16.79 10.00 9.76
N GLY A 279 -17.96 9.67 10.29
CA GLY A 279 -18.67 8.43 9.93
C GLY A 279 -18.07 7.19 10.58
N THR A 280 -18.49 6.01 10.10
CA THR A 280 -17.97 4.70 10.58
C THR A 280 -17.56 3.90 9.37
N ASP A 281 -16.30 3.52 9.33
CA ASP A 281 -15.73 2.73 8.23
C ASP A 281 -16.40 1.36 8.12
N GLY A 282 -16.53 0.89 6.89
CA GLY A 282 -16.99 -0.45 6.57
C GLY A 282 -15.81 -1.40 6.35
N GLU A 283 -16.11 -2.70 6.40
CA GLU A 283 -15.14 -3.75 6.09
C GLU A 283 -15.61 -4.55 4.88
N LYS A 284 -14.71 -4.75 3.94
CA LYS A 284 -14.89 -5.63 2.79
C LYS A 284 -13.93 -6.80 2.88
N VAL A 285 -14.47 -8.00 2.98
CA VAL A 285 -13.67 -9.23 2.90
C VAL A 285 -13.44 -9.57 1.42
N VAL A 286 -12.18 -9.56 1.01
CA VAL A 286 -11.77 -9.93 -0.34
C VAL A 286 -11.10 -11.29 -0.27
N THR A 287 -11.60 -12.24 -1.06
CA THR A 287 -10.95 -13.54 -1.23
C THR A 287 -9.92 -13.39 -2.36
N VAL A 288 -8.65 -13.59 -2.04
CA VAL A 288 -7.57 -13.61 -3.03
C VAL A 288 -7.41 -15.03 -3.50
N ASP A 289 -7.60 -15.28 -4.80
CA ASP A 289 -7.31 -16.58 -5.41
C ASP A 289 -5.79 -16.64 -5.69
N PRO A 290 -5.06 -17.59 -5.13
CA PRO A 290 -3.64 -17.73 -5.43
C PRO A 290 -3.53 -18.55 -6.73
N ASP A 291 -3.43 -17.88 -7.88
CA ASP A 291 -2.97 -18.48 -9.13
C ASP A 291 -1.43 -18.48 -9.20
#